data_4a5294608fb560782c4cb008bbfa4997
#
_entry.id   4a5294608fb560782c4cb008bbfa4997
#
_cell.length_a   1.000
_cell.length_b   1.000
_cell.length_c   1.000
_cell.angle_alpha   90.00
_cell.angle_beta   90.00
_cell.angle_gamma   90.00
#
_symmetry.space_group_name_H-M   'P 1'
#
loop_
_entity.id
_entity.type
_entity.pdbx_description
1 polymer ?
#
loop_
_entity_poly.entity_id
_entity_poly.type
_entity_poly.pdbx_seq_one_letter_code
_entity_poly.pdbx_strand_id
1 'polypeptide(L)'
;TLSKNITRLDGGVFLNCPNLEYVSMTGITNMHFIPLADKIFYSGEVNTGNNFLDCYNLKTLVVNEKFNLYEKSDAQQFLGRGSGVVPKIDIYSIGTIATSAINAAPNGQNNLLTGVVFYKGELDTCRRWTEEDGMIETSARDHDFVNGVCSLCGEKDAMGVIYQYNDAKQVYYVAGYTGTDANVKIFDTWNDGKNGEKAVKYVEFRAFSENKTITKIVLPESIDSLEGSVFFGCSNLEFVSMVGVKTMNWASIYNKENGDNNFRNCNKLKYVIIGTEFSTNCGQFNTEQLPAELTLSLYVDGTDGTVNLVGNNALWTGNIFYKGNSSECGKWNYNADGEIVSTSHVFVNGKCSNCGIYNTAGVNYAYDSANEVYYVTGCAGNVTEVVVLSAYSDGTTPEKPVTYVKNSAFADNANITKVILPESVKQLDGGVFRNCENLEYVSMLGVTDMAFLNLSGKGIYANASEVITNNNFLGCTKLKRLIVNKNFNLFRDSADAQQFVGDAKCIDLYVMGSETESNVRVTGGNGNNGLLSGKTYYYSETAKAGCWHYDDNGNAVPW
;
A
#
# COMPACT_ATOMS: atom_id res chain seq x y z
N THR A 1 -40.46 31.28 29.29
CA THR A 1 -39.41 30.56 30.03
C THR A 1 -40.06 29.54 30.95
N LEU A 2 -39.64 28.28 30.83
CA LEU A 2 -40.02 27.21 31.75
C LEU A 2 -39.04 27.14 32.90
N SER A 3 -39.53 26.78 34.10
CA SER A 3 -38.64 26.52 35.25
C SER A 3 -37.66 25.36 34.91
N LYS A 4 -36.43 25.48 35.37
CA LYS A 4 -35.40 24.38 35.23
C LYS A 4 -35.81 23.06 35.91
N ASN A 5 -36.84 23.11 36.76
CA ASN A 5 -37.39 21.94 37.45
C ASN A 5 -38.39 21.18 36.58
N ILE A 6 -38.81 21.75 35.45
CA ILE A 6 -39.62 21.05 34.44
C ILE A 6 -38.69 20.24 33.57
N THR A 7 -38.77 18.93 33.71
CA THR A 7 -37.85 17.99 33.04
C THR A 7 -38.49 17.23 31.87
N ARG A 8 -39.78 17.43 31.67
CA ARG A 8 -40.56 16.75 30.62
C ARG A 8 -41.61 17.67 30.01
N LEU A 9 -41.74 17.61 28.70
CA LEU A 9 -42.87 18.13 27.94
C LEU A 9 -43.68 16.96 27.36
N ASP A 10 -44.96 16.93 27.66
CA ASP A 10 -45.88 16.03 26.98
C ASP A 10 -46.30 16.60 25.62
N GLY A 11 -47.03 15.87 24.80
CA GLY A 11 -47.32 16.32 23.44
C GLY A 11 -48.26 17.56 23.39
N GLY A 12 -48.01 18.45 22.43
CA GLY A 12 -48.88 19.58 22.10
C GLY A 12 -48.86 20.77 23.09
N VAL A 13 -47.82 20.87 23.94
CA VAL A 13 -47.74 21.90 25.00
C VAL A 13 -47.83 23.32 24.46
N PHE A 14 -47.23 23.60 23.33
CA PHE A 14 -47.23 24.90 22.64
C PHE A 14 -48.00 24.85 21.32
N LEU A 15 -48.84 23.85 21.12
CA LEU A 15 -49.63 23.69 19.92
C LEU A 15 -50.42 24.98 19.59
N ASN A 16 -50.32 25.43 18.34
CA ASN A 16 -51.06 26.58 17.82
C ASN A 16 -50.80 27.89 18.60
N CYS A 17 -49.55 28.17 18.90
CA CYS A 17 -49.08 29.43 19.47
C CYS A 17 -48.35 30.27 18.40
N PRO A 18 -49.07 30.90 17.46
CA PRO A 18 -48.48 31.54 16.27
C PRO A 18 -47.63 32.77 16.59
N ASN A 19 -47.83 33.39 17.76
CA ASN A 19 -47.06 34.55 18.21
C ASN A 19 -45.89 34.19 19.13
N LEU A 20 -45.62 32.91 19.35
CA LEU A 20 -44.51 32.44 20.19
C LEU A 20 -43.19 32.58 19.41
N GLU A 21 -42.29 33.44 19.88
CA GLU A 21 -40.99 33.70 19.25
C GLU A 21 -39.82 33.04 20.00
N TYR A 22 -39.97 32.84 21.29
CA TYR A 22 -38.88 32.40 22.19
C TYR A 22 -39.41 31.38 23.20
N VAL A 23 -38.66 30.27 23.36
CA VAL A 23 -38.87 29.30 24.44
C VAL A 23 -37.56 28.97 25.13
N SER A 24 -37.54 29.14 26.45
CA SER A 24 -36.44 28.62 27.29
C SER A 24 -36.95 27.41 28.09
N MET A 25 -36.28 26.28 27.92
CA MET A 25 -36.63 24.99 28.51
C MET A 25 -35.41 24.22 29.00
N THR A 26 -34.61 24.87 29.80
CA THR A 26 -33.28 24.39 30.25
C THR A 26 -33.32 23.16 31.14
N GLY A 27 -34.45 22.78 31.70
CA GLY A 27 -34.67 21.55 32.45
C GLY A 27 -34.93 20.33 31.59
N ILE A 28 -35.29 20.53 30.29
CA ILE A 28 -35.70 19.45 29.39
C ILE A 28 -34.46 18.85 28.70
N THR A 29 -34.23 17.58 28.92
CA THR A 29 -33.18 16.83 28.22
C THR A 29 -33.72 16.05 27.02
N ASN A 30 -34.97 15.58 27.12
CA ASN A 30 -35.63 14.84 26.05
C ASN A 30 -37.05 15.43 25.83
N MET A 31 -37.38 15.69 24.60
CA MET A 31 -38.78 15.99 24.24
C MET A 31 -39.46 14.67 23.88
N HIS A 32 -40.26 14.20 24.85
CA HIS A 32 -41.06 13.01 24.59
C HIS A 32 -42.20 13.33 23.64
N PHE A 33 -42.30 12.57 22.59
CA PHE A 33 -43.53 12.32 21.93
C PHE A 33 -44.29 11.36 22.84
N ILE A 34 -45.43 11.77 23.35
CA ILE A 34 -46.34 10.76 23.91
C ILE A 34 -46.96 10.05 22.70
N PRO A 35 -46.63 8.78 22.46
CA PRO A 35 -47.58 7.95 21.77
C PRO A 35 -48.82 7.95 22.69
N LEU A 36 -49.89 8.53 22.28
CA LEU A 36 -51.20 8.24 22.88
C LEU A 36 -51.32 6.73 22.84
N ALA A 37 -51.18 6.11 24.03
CA ALA A 37 -51.07 4.67 24.17
C ALA A 37 -52.11 4.01 23.24
N ASP A 38 -51.61 3.09 22.40
CA ASP A 38 -52.38 2.20 21.54
C ASP A 38 -53.19 2.78 20.38
N LYS A 39 -52.98 4.04 19.95
CA LYS A 39 -53.64 4.57 18.76
C LYS A 39 -52.71 4.63 17.57
N ILE A 40 -53.03 3.86 16.56
CA ILE A 40 -52.39 3.85 15.24
C ILE A 40 -52.63 5.23 14.60
N PHE A 41 -51.53 5.93 14.30
CA PHE A 41 -51.51 7.28 13.73
C PHE A 41 -52.09 7.31 12.30
N TYR A 42 -53.34 7.63 12.15
CA TYR A 42 -53.92 8.03 10.88
C TYR A 42 -54.20 9.54 10.85
N SER A 43 -53.52 10.20 9.96
CA SER A 43 -53.64 11.53 9.33
C SER A 43 -54.24 12.74 10.09
N GLY A 44 -54.76 12.62 11.29
CA GLY A 44 -55.33 13.74 12.06
C GLY A 44 -54.76 13.89 13.46
N GLU A 45 -54.26 12.81 14.06
CA GLU A 45 -53.85 12.76 15.48
C GLU A 45 -52.34 13.01 15.71
N VAL A 46 -51.49 12.84 14.68
CA VAL A 46 -50.06 13.17 14.71
C VAL A 46 -49.82 14.64 15.04
N ASN A 47 -50.77 15.47 14.65
CA ASN A 47 -50.66 16.91 14.81
C ASN A 47 -50.85 17.40 16.26
N THR A 48 -51.53 16.66 17.11
CA THR A 48 -51.80 17.10 18.50
C THR A 48 -50.65 16.72 19.47
N GLY A 49 -49.82 15.79 19.09
CA GLY A 49 -48.66 15.39 19.89
C GLY A 49 -47.41 16.25 19.68
N ASN A 50 -47.38 17.06 18.62
CA ASN A 50 -46.24 17.92 18.31
C ASN A 50 -46.24 19.16 19.22
N ASN A 51 -45.15 19.39 19.94
CA ASN A 51 -45.06 20.48 20.90
C ASN A 51 -45.10 21.87 20.28
N PHE A 52 -44.63 22.04 19.04
CA PHE A 52 -44.46 23.35 18.41
C PHE A 52 -45.23 23.47 17.08
N LEU A 53 -46.19 22.62 16.85
CA LEU A 53 -47.00 22.72 15.65
C LEU A 53 -47.72 24.08 15.61
N ASP A 54 -47.72 24.73 14.45
CA ASP A 54 -48.30 26.05 14.18
C ASP A 54 -47.69 27.21 15.02
N CYS A 55 -46.45 27.05 15.53
CA CYS A 55 -45.65 28.14 16.13
C CYS A 55 -44.82 28.86 15.04
N TYR A 56 -45.49 29.57 14.14
CA TYR A 56 -44.86 30.13 12.93
C TYR A 56 -43.80 31.21 13.17
N ASN A 57 -43.81 31.86 14.31
CA ASN A 57 -42.88 32.93 14.67
C ASN A 57 -41.75 32.45 15.59
N LEU A 58 -41.72 31.17 15.92
CA LEU A 58 -40.66 30.62 16.80
C LEU A 58 -39.30 30.70 16.13
N LYS A 59 -38.35 31.41 16.75
CA LYS A 59 -37.02 31.68 16.24
C LYS A 59 -35.92 31.16 17.16
N THR A 60 -36.20 31.04 18.46
CA THR A 60 -35.20 30.84 19.51
C THR A 60 -35.64 29.77 20.48
N LEU A 61 -34.80 28.75 20.64
CA LEU A 61 -34.93 27.73 21.68
C LEU A 61 -33.69 27.72 22.58
N VAL A 62 -33.86 28.04 23.87
CA VAL A 62 -32.79 27.85 24.87
C VAL A 62 -32.97 26.49 25.52
N VAL A 63 -31.98 25.63 25.44
CA VAL A 63 -32.09 24.22 25.79
C VAL A 63 -30.98 23.76 26.76
N ASN A 64 -31.23 22.61 27.38
CA ASN A 64 -30.22 21.94 28.20
C ASN A 64 -28.99 21.51 27.35
N GLU A 65 -27.81 21.44 27.96
CA GLU A 65 -26.56 20.99 27.28
C GLU A 65 -26.63 19.54 26.74
N LYS A 66 -27.56 18.74 27.24
CA LYS A 66 -27.81 17.35 26.79
C LYS A 66 -29.13 17.19 26.09
N PHE A 67 -29.60 18.26 25.46
CA PHE A 67 -30.90 18.26 24.81
C PHE A 67 -30.95 17.29 23.63
N ASN A 68 -31.97 16.40 23.65
CA ASN A 68 -32.22 15.44 22.61
C ASN A 68 -33.66 15.63 22.06
N LEU A 69 -33.76 16.03 20.81
CA LEU A 69 -35.05 16.20 20.13
C LEU A 69 -35.67 14.85 19.73
N TYR A 70 -34.84 13.83 19.53
CA TYR A 70 -35.29 12.53 19.05
C TYR A 70 -35.01 11.43 20.06
N GLU A 71 -36.04 11.00 20.75
CA GLU A 71 -35.99 9.76 21.51
C GLU A 71 -36.28 8.54 20.62
N LYS A 72 -37.07 8.73 19.54
CA LYS A 72 -37.39 7.71 18.53
C LYS A 72 -37.41 8.31 17.13
N SER A 73 -37.08 7.50 16.12
CA SER A 73 -36.80 7.89 14.73
C SER A 73 -37.93 8.58 13.97
N ASP A 74 -39.15 8.58 14.48
CA ASP A 74 -40.36 9.01 13.79
C ASP A 74 -41.02 10.24 14.43
N ALA A 75 -40.45 10.83 15.46
CA ALA A 75 -41.03 11.97 16.16
C ALA A 75 -40.76 13.29 15.43
N GLN A 76 -41.79 13.91 14.89
CA GLN A 76 -41.74 15.23 14.27
C GLN A 76 -42.22 16.27 15.25
N GLN A 77 -41.33 17.13 15.78
CA GLN A 77 -41.68 18.12 16.80
C GLN A 77 -42.04 19.51 16.24
N PHE A 78 -41.74 19.77 14.96
CA PHE A 78 -41.83 21.09 14.35
C PHE A 78 -42.46 21.04 12.96
N LEU A 79 -43.65 20.47 12.86
CA LEU A 79 -44.42 20.50 11.61
C LEU A 79 -45.28 21.76 11.55
N GLY A 80 -45.01 22.62 10.56
CA GLY A 80 -45.91 23.68 10.16
C GLY A 80 -46.99 23.16 9.21
N ARG A 81 -48.21 23.63 9.35
CA ARG A 81 -49.29 23.43 8.35
C ARG A 81 -49.18 24.49 7.27
N GLY A 82 -49.11 24.07 6.02
CA GLY A 82 -49.28 24.91 4.86
C GLY A 82 -48.02 25.24 4.08
N SER A 83 -48.18 25.78 2.89
CA SER A 83 -47.18 26.08 1.89
C SER A 83 -46.27 27.29 2.21
N GLY A 84 -46.07 27.61 3.48
CA GLY A 84 -45.25 28.73 3.91
C GLY A 84 -43.79 28.35 4.16
N VAL A 85 -42.91 29.31 3.99
CA VAL A 85 -41.50 29.19 4.37
C VAL A 85 -41.43 28.91 5.87
N VAL A 86 -40.93 27.75 6.23
CA VAL A 86 -40.75 27.35 7.62
C VAL A 86 -39.59 28.17 8.21
N PRO A 87 -39.78 28.92 9.31
CA PRO A 87 -38.72 29.70 9.91
C PRO A 87 -37.60 28.80 10.44
N LYS A 88 -36.34 29.20 10.20
CA LYS A 88 -35.19 28.56 10.81
C LYS A 88 -35.13 28.89 12.30
N ILE A 89 -35.06 27.85 13.14
CA ILE A 89 -34.98 28.01 14.59
C ILE A 89 -33.55 27.82 15.04
N ASP A 90 -33.01 28.82 15.74
CA ASP A 90 -31.71 28.74 16.35
C ASP A 90 -31.83 28.11 17.76
N ILE A 91 -30.87 27.23 18.07
CA ILE A 91 -30.83 26.52 19.34
C ILE A 91 -29.66 27.09 20.18
N TYR A 92 -29.95 27.44 21.40
CA TYR A 92 -29.01 28.01 22.35
C TYR A 92 -28.80 27.04 23.50
N SER A 93 -27.69 26.31 23.47
CA SER A 93 -27.28 25.41 24.57
C SER A 93 -26.76 26.19 25.75
N ILE A 94 -27.23 25.86 26.97
CA ILE A 94 -26.68 26.45 28.21
C ILE A 94 -25.28 25.89 28.56
N GLY A 95 -24.81 24.85 27.89
CA GLY A 95 -23.48 24.30 28.02
C GLY A 95 -22.48 24.91 27.04
N THR A 96 -21.20 24.70 27.31
CA THR A 96 -20.13 25.01 26.37
C THR A 96 -20.09 23.98 25.23
N ILE A 97 -19.32 24.24 24.17
CA ILE A 97 -19.12 23.28 23.09
C ILE A 97 -18.56 21.94 23.58
N ALA A 98 -17.71 21.96 24.62
CA ALA A 98 -17.10 20.77 25.18
C ALA A 98 -18.05 19.94 26.06
N THR A 99 -19.06 20.57 26.65
CA THR A 99 -20.01 19.90 27.57
C THR A 99 -21.33 19.56 26.92
N SER A 100 -21.64 20.17 25.77
CA SER A 100 -22.94 20.02 25.12
C SER A 100 -22.99 18.79 24.22
N ALA A 101 -24.09 18.04 24.33
CA ALA A 101 -24.43 16.93 23.44
C ALA A 101 -25.86 17.19 22.93
N ILE A 102 -25.96 18.08 21.93
CA ILE A 102 -27.25 18.49 21.34
C ILE A 102 -27.55 17.56 20.18
N ASN A 103 -28.66 16.82 20.27
CA ASN A 103 -29.17 16.03 19.19
C ASN A 103 -30.45 16.70 18.60
N ALA A 104 -30.23 17.57 17.68
CA ALA A 104 -31.27 18.26 16.91
C ALA A 104 -31.16 17.96 15.41
N ALA A 105 -30.43 16.93 15.03
CA ALA A 105 -30.17 16.58 13.64
C ALA A 105 -31.45 16.14 12.93
N PRO A 106 -31.71 16.62 11.73
CA PRO A 106 -32.90 16.26 10.96
C PRO A 106 -32.76 14.84 10.41
N ASN A 107 -33.48 13.86 10.94
CA ASN A 107 -33.83 12.69 10.15
C ASN A 107 -34.86 13.11 9.11
N GLY A 108 -34.40 13.72 8.03
CA GLY A 108 -35.15 13.93 6.77
C GLY A 108 -36.42 14.75 6.77
N GLN A 109 -37.06 15.05 7.89
CA GLN A 109 -38.39 15.71 7.92
C GLN A 109 -38.50 16.87 8.91
N ASN A 110 -37.49 17.18 9.72
CA ASN A 110 -37.54 18.36 10.61
C ASN A 110 -36.78 19.55 10.01
N ASN A 111 -37.21 19.99 8.84
CA ASN A 111 -36.66 21.17 8.14
C ASN A 111 -36.67 22.47 8.99
N LEU A 112 -37.34 22.48 10.15
CA LEU A 112 -37.46 23.62 11.04
C LEU A 112 -36.22 23.92 11.87
N LEU A 113 -35.40 22.92 12.15
CA LEU A 113 -34.14 23.08 12.89
C LEU A 113 -32.94 23.27 11.96
N THR A 114 -33.14 24.00 10.89
CA THR A 114 -32.07 24.37 9.96
C THR A 114 -31.31 25.64 10.40
N GLY A 115 -31.61 26.14 11.62
CA GLY A 115 -30.86 27.23 12.25
C GLY A 115 -29.50 26.78 12.78
N VAL A 116 -28.84 27.68 13.47
CA VAL A 116 -27.52 27.46 14.05
C VAL A 116 -27.66 26.99 15.50
N VAL A 117 -26.77 26.10 15.93
CA VAL A 117 -26.63 25.77 17.34
C VAL A 117 -25.55 26.68 17.93
N PHE A 118 -25.91 27.48 18.92
CA PHE A 118 -25.02 28.34 19.69
C PHE A 118 -24.72 27.69 21.05
N TYR A 119 -23.50 27.87 21.53
CA TYR A 119 -23.04 27.35 22.82
C TYR A 119 -22.69 28.48 23.76
N LYS A 120 -22.96 28.33 25.05
CA LYS A 120 -22.68 29.37 26.03
C LYS A 120 -21.18 29.63 26.14
N GLY A 121 -20.75 30.91 26.04
CA GLY A 121 -19.35 31.31 26.13
C GLY A 121 -19.11 32.72 25.64
N GLU A 122 -17.83 33.12 25.62
CA GLU A 122 -17.37 34.43 25.14
C GLU A 122 -17.71 34.62 23.67
N LEU A 123 -18.12 35.84 23.30
CA LEU A 123 -18.56 36.18 21.93
C LEU A 123 -17.42 36.36 20.91
N ASP A 124 -16.18 36.15 21.33
CA ASP A 124 -14.97 36.26 20.49
C ASP A 124 -14.76 35.07 19.55
N THR A 125 -15.55 34.02 19.68
CA THR A 125 -15.50 32.81 18.88
C THR A 125 -16.83 32.49 18.21
N CYS A 126 -16.82 31.68 17.13
CA CYS A 126 -18.03 31.34 16.38
C CYS A 126 -19.06 30.61 17.23
N ARG A 127 -20.34 30.86 16.93
CA ARG A 127 -21.48 30.14 17.50
C ARG A 127 -21.51 30.16 19.03
N ARG A 128 -21.14 31.31 19.63
CA ARG A 128 -21.25 31.54 21.07
C ARG A 128 -22.43 32.48 21.36
N TRP A 129 -22.96 32.33 22.53
CA TRP A 129 -24.00 33.22 23.04
C TRP A 129 -23.81 33.51 24.52
N THR A 130 -24.27 34.67 24.89
CA THR A 130 -24.42 35.13 26.29
C THR A 130 -25.82 35.64 26.50
N GLU A 131 -26.21 35.80 27.74
CA GLU A 131 -27.47 36.43 28.13
C GLU A 131 -27.15 37.54 29.13
N GLU A 132 -27.50 38.74 28.77
CA GLU A 132 -27.36 39.91 29.62
C GLU A 132 -28.73 40.63 29.68
N ASP A 133 -29.21 40.90 30.86
CA ASP A 133 -30.52 41.52 31.13
C ASP A 133 -31.70 40.87 30.40
N GLY A 134 -31.66 39.55 30.22
CA GLY A 134 -32.69 38.78 29.53
C GLY A 134 -32.65 38.87 28.01
N MET A 135 -31.63 39.48 27.44
CA MET A 135 -31.37 39.54 26.00
C MET A 135 -30.26 38.55 25.63
N ILE A 136 -30.49 37.82 24.53
CA ILE A 136 -29.48 36.94 23.94
C ILE A 136 -28.60 37.74 23.00
N GLU A 137 -27.28 37.72 23.29
CA GLU A 137 -26.26 38.18 22.37
C GLU A 137 -25.54 36.99 21.74
N THR A 138 -25.20 37.10 20.47
CA THR A 138 -24.55 36.02 19.72
C THR A 138 -23.32 36.49 18.98
N SER A 139 -22.33 35.62 18.91
CA SER A 139 -21.16 35.79 18.01
C SER A 139 -21.51 35.45 16.55
N ALA A 140 -20.49 35.45 15.67
CA ALA A 140 -20.64 35.09 14.28
C ALA A 140 -21.35 33.72 14.11
N ARG A 141 -22.32 33.68 13.18
CA ARG A 141 -23.13 32.48 12.89
C ARG A 141 -22.39 31.41 12.14
N ASP A 142 -21.53 31.83 11.21
CA ASP A 142 -20.88 30.95 10.27
C ASP A 142 -19.39 30.76 10.66
N HIS A 143 -18.91 29.58 10.41
CA HIS A 143 -17.49 29.27 10.57
C HIS A 143 -16.72 29.67 9.33
N ASP A 144 -15.54 30.24 9.52
CA ASP A 144 -14.57 30.47 8.47
C ASP A 144 -13.59 29.28 8.43
N PHE A 145 -13.91 28.29 7.62
CA PHE A 145 -13.11 27.08 7.52
C PHE A 145 -11.93 27.24 6.58
N VAL A 146 -10.73 27.12 7.12
CA VAL A 146 -9.49 27.01 6.37
C VAL A 146 -8.96 25.58 6.49
N ASN A 147 -8.88 24.87 5.37
CA ASN A 147 -8.50 23.44 5.34
C ASN A 147 -9.35 22.57 6.29
N GLY A 148 -10.64 22.84 6.39
CA GLY A 148 -11.57 22.06 7.21
C GLY A 148 -11.51 22.34 8.72
N VAL A 149 -10.78 23.37 9.14
CA VAL A 149 -10.74 23.83 10.55
C VAL A 149 -11.12 25.29 10.59
N CYS A 150 -12.08 25.65 11.44
CA CYS A 150 -12.46 27.03 11.60
C CYS A 150 -11.31 27.85 12.19
N SER A 151 -10.96 28.94 11.49
CA SER A 151 -9.87 29.84 11.90
C SER A 151 -10.12 30.55 13.25
N LEU A 152 -11.40 30.69 13.62
CA LEU A 152 -11.79 31.41 14.84
C LEU A 152 -12.00 30.49 16.06
N CYS A 153 -12.62 29.32 15.88
CA CYS A 153 -12.99 28.46 17.01
C CYS A 153 -12.40 27.06 16.99
N GLY A 154 -11.68 26.69 15.92
CA GLY A 154 -11.04 25.38 15.81
C GLY A 154 -11.99 24.22 15.52
N GLU A 155 -13.28 24.48 15.29
CA GLU A 155 -14.24 23.42 14.92
C GLU A 155 -13.85 22.80 13.59
N LYS A 156 -14.01 21.46 13.48
CA LYS A 156 -13.66 20.70 12.29
C LYS A 156 -14.90 20.45 11.42
N ASP A 157 -14.77 20.70 10.11
CA ASP A 157 -15.73 20.26 9.11
C ASP A 157 -15.26 18.92 8.53
N ALA A 158 -16.13 17.93 8.52
CA ALA A 158 -15.83 16.61 7.96
C ALA A 158 -15.48 16.63 6.45
N MET A 159 -15.78 17.69 5.72
CA MET A 159 -15.53 17.84 4.28
C MET A 159 -15.95 16.60 3.47
N GLY A 160 -17.07 16.00 3.85
CA GLY A 160 -17.60 14.79 3.22
C GLY A 160 -17.01 13.46 3.69
N VAL A 161 -16.01 13.46 4.55
CA VAL A 161 -15.52 12.23 5.20
C VAL A 161 -16.52 11.76 6.26
N ILE A 162 -16.87 10.49 6.22
CA ILE A 162 -17.79 9.88 7.19
C ILE A 162 -16.96 9.24 8.30
N TYR A 163 -17.01 9.84 9.49
CA TYR A 163 -16.39 9.29 10.69
C TYR A 163 -17.42 8.52 11.50
N GLN A 164 -17.05 7.33 11.98
CA GLN A 164 -17.86 6.55 12.90
C GLN A 164 -17.07 6.15 14.13
N TYR A 165 -17.78 5.96 15.24
CA TYR A 165 -17.17 5.57 16.51
C TYR A 165 -17.24 4.05 16.72
N ASN A 166 -16.13 3.46 17.10
CA ASN A 166 -16.05 2.06 17.48
C ASN A 166 -16.04 1.93 19.00
N ASP A 167 -17.19 1.55 19.58
CA ASP A 167 -17.37 1.42 21.02
C ASP A 167 -16.42 0.42 21.68
N ALA A 168 -16.10 -0.68 20.98
CA ALA A 168 -15.23 -1.71 21.52
C ALA A 168 -13.77 -1.26 21.60
N LYS A 169 -13.31 -0.47 20.62
CA LYS A 169 -11.94 0.05 20.53
C LYS A 169 -11.80 1.46 21.13
N GLN A 170 -12.90 2.14 21.44
CA GLN A 170 -12.93 3.53 21.94
C GLN A 170 -12.20 4.52 21.01
N VAL A 171 -12.36 4.38 19.70
CA VAL A 171 -11.72 5.20 18.66
C VAL A 171 -12.69 5.53 17.54
N TYR A 172 -12.37 6.56 16.76
CA TYR A 172 -13.04 6.80 15.48
C TYR A 172 -12.34 6.07 14.34
N TYR A 173 -13.09 5.87 13.26
CA TYR A 173 -12.60 5.35 12.01
C TYR A 173 -13.30 6.03 10.83
N VAL A 174 -12.66 5.97 9.66
CA VAL A 174 -13.25 6.46 8.42
C VAL A 174 -14.12 5.36 7.81
N ALA A 175 -15.42 5.59 7.77
CA ALA A 175 -16.41 4.63 7.25
C ALA A 175 -16.75 4.89 5.76
N GLY A 176 -16.47 6.09 5.23
CA GLY A 176 -16.79 6.43 3.85
C GLY A 176 -16.51 7.87 3.48
N TYR A 177 -16.85 8.21 2.24
CA TYR A 177 -16.70 9.55 1.69
C TYR A 177 -17.87 9.91 0.76
N THR A 178 -18.52 11.04 1.03
CA THR A 178 -19.61 11.60 0.22
C THR A 178 -19.29 12.95 -0.39
N GLY A 179 -18.08 13.46 -0.14
CA GLY A 179 -17.62 14.73 -0.67
C GLY A 179 -17.30 14.67 -2.18
N THR A 180 -17.08 15.84 -2.75
CA THR A 180 -16.73 16.01 -4.17
C THR A 180 -15.30 16.50 -4.38
N ASP A 181 -14.56 16.74 -3.30
CA ASP A 181 -13.20 17.26 -3.38
C ASP A 181 -12.24 16.22 -3.96
N ALA A 182 -11.39 16.66 -4.88
CA ALA A 182 -10.36 15.82 -5.47
C ALA A 182 -9.19 15.55 -4.49
N ASN A 183 -8.98 16.46 -3.53
CA ASN A 183 -7.94 16.36 -2.51
C ASN A 183 -8.58 16.10 -1.14
N VAL A 184 -8.58 14.85 -0.71
CA VAL A 184 -9.19 14.45 0.55
C VAL A 184 -8.18 14.56 1.68
N LYS A 185 -8.56 15.30 2.73
CA LYS A 185 -7.84 15.39 4.00
C LYS A 185 -8.66 14.73 5.11
N ILE A 186 -8.02 13.88 5.87
CA ILE A 186 -8.62 13.19 7.03
C ILE A 186 -8.00 13.77 8.30
N PHE A 187 -8.81 13.99 9.32
CA PHE A 187 -8.33 14.44 10.61
C PHE A 187 -7.76 13.30 11.45
N ASP A 188 -6.75 13.59 12.23
CA ASP A 188 -6.11 12.67 13.20
C ASP A 188 -7.03 12.35 14.40
N THR A 189 -7.88 13.29 14.77
CA THR A 189 -8.89 13.14 15.83
C THR A 189 -10.24 13.62 15.33
N TRP A 190 -11.30 13.07 15.90
CA TRP A 190 -12.66 13.47 15.60
C TRP A 190 -13.51 13.52 16.86
N ASN A 191 -14.57 14.34 16.82
CA ASN A 191 -15.57 14.43 17.87
C ASN A 191 -16.96 14.52 17.20
N ASP A 192 -17.83 13.55 17.48
CA ASP A 192 -19.21 13.51 16.99
C ASP A 192 -20.20 14.24 17.91
N GLY A 193 -19.70 14.93 18.95
CA GLY A 193 -20.51 15.57 19.98
C GLY A 193 -21.08 14.62 21.06
N LYS A 194 -20.93 13.29 20.87
CA LYS A 194 -21.46 12.27 21.80
C LYS A 194 -20.35 11.52 22.53
N ASN A 195 -19.32 11.11 21.80
CA ASN A 195 -18.27 10.23 22.33
C ASN A 195 -16.97 10.96 22.70
N GLY A 196 -16.98 12.30 22.57
CA GLY A 196 -15.83 13.16 22.82
C GLY A 196 -14.75 13.03 21.75
N GLU A 197 -13.70 13.84 21.89
CA GLU A 197 -12.58 13.82 20.94
C GLU A 197 -11.71 12.58 21.14
N LYS A 198 -11.53 11.80 20.11
CA LYS A 198 -10.73 10.57 20.07
C LYS A 198 -9.95 10.47 18.77
N ALA A 199 -8.89 9.67 18.77
CA ALA A 199 -8.09 9.40 17.58
C ALA A 199 -8.89 8.68 16.50
N VAL A 200 -8.62 9.01 15.23
CA VAL A 200 -9.06 8.27 14.05
C VAL A 200 -7.99 7.23 13.73
N LYS A 201 -8.33 5.94 13.85
CA LYS A 201 -7.34 4.87 13.91
C LYS A 201 -7.24 3.98 12.67
N TYR A 202 -8.31 3.84 11.92
CA TYR A 202 -8.31 2.98 10.73
C TYR A 202 -9.29 3.47 9.67
N VAL A 203 -9.10 2.96 8.46
CA VAL A 203 -10.03 3.16 7.35
C VAL A 203 -10.75 1.85 7.07
N GLU A 204 -12.07 1.88 7.10
CA GLU A 204 -12.91 0.71 6.95
C GLU A 204 -12.92 0.17 5.51
N PHE A 205 -13.34 -1.09 5.38
CA PHE A 205 -13.51 -1.77 4.11
C PHE A 205 -14.32 -0.93 3.12
N ARG A 206 -13.73 -0.70 1.92
CA ARG A 206 -14.33 0.06 0.82
C ARG A 206 -14.67 1.52 1.09
N ALA A 207 -14.13 2.16 2.12
CA ALA A 207 -14.48 3.52 2.50
C ALA A 207 -14.40 4.55 1.34
N PHE A 208 -13.48 4.39 0.42
CA PHE A 208 -13.33 5.26 -0.76
C PHE A 208 -13.54 4.52 -2.09
N SER A 209 -13.95 3.25 -2.06
CA SER A 209 -14.00 2.44 -3.27
C SER A 209 -14.88 3.03 -4.36
N GLU A 210 -14.49 2.81 -5.64
CA GLU A 210 -15.17 3.29 -6.85
C GLU A 210 -15.30 4.82 -6.96
N ASN A 211 -14.61 5.59 -6.11
CA ASN A 211 -14.63 7.05 -6.21
C ASN A 211 -13.79 7.52 -7.41
N LYS A 212 -14.40 8.27 -8.30
CA LYS A 212 -13.78 8.77 -9.54
C LYS A 212 -13.35 10.25 -9.46
N THR A 213 -13.60 10.92 -8.35
CA THR A 213 -13.25 12.34 -8.16
C THR A 213 -11.93 12.50 -7.43
N ILE A 214 -11.61 11.60 -6.51
CA ILE A 214 -10.40 11.68 -5.69
C ILE A 214 -9.15 11.50 -6.55
N THR A 215 -8.24 12.48 -6.48
CA THR A 215 -6.91 12.43 -7.09
C THR A 215 -5.80 12.34 -6.04
N LYS A 216 -6.04 12.87 -4.84
CA LYS A 216 -5.08 12.89 -3.74
C LYS A 216 -5.76 12.63 -2.40
N ILE A 217 -5.13 11.78 -1.60
CA ILE A 217 -5.56 11.53 -0.22
C ILE A 217 -4.36 11.52 0.72
N VAL A 218 -4.53 12.15 1.88
CA VAL A 218 -3.53 12.18 2.94
C VAL A 218 -4.17 11.62 4.21
N LEU A 219 -3.71 10.46 4.62
CA LEU A 219 -4.09 9.86 5.89
C LEU A 219 -3.20 10.41 7.00
N PRO A 220 -3.75 10.79 8.15
CA PRO A 220 -2.96 11.24 9.29
C PRO A 220 -2.16 10.08 9.89
N GLU A 221 -1.10 10.40 10.62
CA GLU A 221 -0.25 9.42 11.30
C GLU A 221 -0.99 8.58 12.36
N SER A 222 -2.14 9.06 12.83
CA SER A 222 -2.99 8.32 13.77
C SER A 222 -3.59 7.06 13.16
N ILE A 223 -3.76 6.99 11.82
CA ILE A 223 -4.28 5.82 11.12
C ILE A 223 -3.18 4.78 10.96
N ASP A 224 -3.33 3.66 11.64
CA ASP A 224 -2.35 2.56 11.67
C ASP A 224 -2.73 1.36 10.79
N SER A 225 -3.97 1.29 10.29
CA SER A 225 -4.40 0.20 9.42
C SER A 225 -5.43 0.59 8.36
N LEU A 226 -5.35 -0.10 7.23
CA LEU A 226 -6.35 -0.10 6.16
C LEU A 226 -7.01 -1.48 6.12
N GLU A 227 -8.34 -1.50 6.13
CA GLU A 227 -9.10 -2.70 5.81
C GLU A 227 -9.06 -2.98 4.29
N GLY A 228 -9.65 -4.08 3.82
CA GLY A 228 -9.56 -4.44 2.39
C GLY A 228 -10.28 -3.47 1.45
N SER A 229 -9.82 -3.35 0.21
CA SER A 229 -10.48 -2.62 -0.89
C SER A 229 -10.71 -1.11 -0.64
N VAL A 230 -9.97 -0.49 0.26
CA VAL A 230 -10.20 0.90 0.68
C VAL A 230 -10.27 1.86 -0.51
N PHE A 231 -9.34 1.75 -1.47
CA PHE A 231 -9.27 2.58 -2.66
C PHE A 231 -9.62 1.82 -3.95
N PHE A 232 -10.20 0.63 -3.84
CA PHE A 232 -10.56 -0.17 -5.01
C PHE A 232 -11.32 0.65 -6.04
N GLY A 233 -10.86 0.65 -7.30
CA GLY A 233 -11.53 1.34 -8.38
C GLY A 233 -11.42 2.86 -8.39
N CYS A 234 -10.60 3.49 -7.55
CA CYS A 234 -10.30 4.92 -7.59
C CYS A 234 -9.41 5.26 -8.80
N SER A 235 -9.99 5.22 -10.01
CA SER A 235 -9.23 5.28 -11.26
C SER A 235 -8.51 6.60 -11.53
N ASN A 236 -8.88 7.68 -10.83
CA ASN A 236 -8.22 8.98 -10.92
C ASN A 236 -7.23 9.26 -9.77
N LEU A 237 -7.11 8.36 -8.81
CA LEU A 237 -6.20 8.52 -7.68
C LEU A 237 -4.74 8.50 -8.16
N GLU A 238 -4.00 9.58 -7.92
CA GLU A 238 -2.60 9.76 -8.31
C GLU A 238 -1.63 9.74 -7.12
N PHE A 239 -2.12 10.15 -5.95
CA PHE A 239 -1.28 10.35 -4.76
C PHE A 239 -1.95 9.83 -3.50
N VAL A 240 -1.24 9.00 -2.73
CA VAL A 240 -1.64 8.55 -1.40
C VAL A 240 -0.49 8.75 -0.42
N SER A 241 -0.76 9.44 0.70
CA SER A 241 0.13 9.45 1.85
C SER A 241 -0.51 8.67 2.99
N MET A 242 0.21 7.66 3.48
CA MET A 242 -0.25 6.76 4.54
C MET A 242 0.89 6.42 5.53
N VAL A 243 1.56 7.47 6.01
CA VAL A 243 2.77 7.36 6.84
C VAL A 243 2.53 6.60 8.15
N GLY A 244 1.35 6.73 8.76
CA GLY A 244 0.98 6.03 9.99
C GLY A 244 0.62 4.56 9.79
N VAL A 245 0.31 4.14 8.56
CA VAL A 245 -0.17 2.78 8.29
C VAL A 245 0.97 1.79 8.43
N LYS A 246 0.82 0.86 9.37
CA LYS A 246 1.76 -0.23 9.62
C LYS A 246 1.38 -1.50 8.87
N THR A 247 0.08 -1.72 8.73
CA THR A 247 -0.45 -2.91 8.06
C THR A 247 -1.58 -2.56 7.11
N MET A 248 -1.61 -3.22 5.97
CA MET A 248 -2.78 -3.23 5.10
C MET A 248 -3.50 -4.56 5.32
N ASN A 249 -4.59 -4.52 6.08
CA ASN A 249 -5.36 -5.70 6.39
C ASN A 249 -6.17 -6.20 5.20
N TRP A 250 -6.34 -7.51 5.20
CA TRP A 250 -7.32 -8.21 4.41
C TRP A 250 -8.61 -8.33 5.22
N ALA A 251 -9.68 -7.88 4.67
CA ALA A 251 -10.93 -8.45 5.04
C ALA A 251 -10.93 -9.88 4.47
N SER A 252 -10.67 -10.87 5.31
CA SER A 252 -10.90 -12.27 4.99
C SER A 252 -12.40 -12.49 4.81
N ILE A 253 -12.92 -12.04 3.69
CA ILE A 253 -14.30 -12.32 3.35
C ILE A 253 -14.28 -13.53 2.45
N TYR A 254 -15.12 -14.47 2.78
CA TYR A 254 -15.38 -15.75 2.12
C TYR A 254 -15.71 -15.69 0.62
N ASN A 255 -15.54 -14.56 -0.04
CA ASN A 255 -15.73 -14.40 -1.47
C ASN A 255 -14.40 -14.18 -2.17
N LYS A 256 -13.96 -15.20 -2.86
CA LYS A 256 -12.77 -15.26 -3.74
C LYS A 256 -12.81 -14.33 -4.95
N GLU A 257 -13.76 -13.43 -5.03
CA GLU A 257 -13.93 -12.53 -6.17
C GLU A 257 -13.28 -11.16 -5.87
N ASN A 258 -12.00 -11.05 -6.22
CA ASN A 258 -11.37 -9.80 -6.68
C ASN A 258 -11.48 -8.53 -5.80
N GLY A 259 -12.01 -8.59 -4.56
CA GLY A 259 -12.48 -7.42 -3.83
C GLY A 259 -11.57 -6.85 -2.75
N ASP A 260 -10.50 -7.53 -2.36
CA ASP A 260 -9.79 -7.18 -1.12
C ASP A 260 -8.50 -6.39 -1.34
N ASN A 261 -8.14 -6.14 -2.60
CA ASN A 261 -6.96 -5.39 -2.99
C ASN A 261 -7.22 -3.87 -2.84
N ASN A 262 -6.43 -3.20 -2.00
CA ASN A 262 -6.63 -1.79 -1.69
C ASN A 262 -6.49 -0.85 -2.88
N PHE A 263 -5.59 -1.12 -3.81
CA PHE A 263 -5.30 -0.23 -4.94
C PHE A 263 -5.66 -0.80 -6.30
N ARG A 264 -6.42 -1.88 -6.35
CA ARG A 264 -6.85 -2.46 -7.61
C ARG A 264 -7.66 -1.45 -8.42
N ASN A 265 -7.35 -1.34 -9.72
CA ASN A 265 -7.94 -0.38 -10.66
C ASN A 265 -7.64 1.11 -10.34
N CYS A 266 -6.61 1.41 -9.54
CA CYS A 266 -6.07 2.76 -9.37
C CYS A 266 -5.02 3.04 -10.45
N ASN A 267 -5.43 3.08 -11.71
CA ASN A 267 -4.52 3.04 -12.86
C ASN A 267 -3.69 4.32 -13.07
N LYS A 268 -4.00 5.39 -12.35
CA LYS A 268 -3.24 6.66 -12.38
C LYS A 268 -2.34 6.87 -11.16
N LEU A 269 -2.27 5.89 -10.25
CA LEU A 269 -1.48 6.02 -9.03
C LEU A 269 0.02 6.18 -9.36
N LYS A 270 0.62 7.26 -8.88
CA LYS A 270 2.02 7.63 -9.13
C LYS A 270 2.85 7.65 -7.86
N TYR A 271 2.25 8.13 -6.77
CA TYR A 271 2.97 8.40 -5.53
C TYR A 271 2.28 7.71 -4.35
N VAL A 272 3.02 6.86 -3.66
CA VAL A 272 2.61 6.29 -2.38
C VAL A 272 3.69 6.58 -1.35
N ILE A 273 3.32 7.38 -0.34
CA ILE A 273 4.20 7.70 0.79
C ILE A 273 3.82 6.80 1.94
N ILE A 274 4.79 6.12 2.51
CA ILE A 274 4.65 5.16 3.62
C ILE A 274 5.58 5.52 4.78
N GLY A 275 5.26 5.00 5.97
CA GLY A 275 6.16 5.10 7.11
C GLY A 275 7.27 4.04 7.10
N THR A 276 8.21 4.17 8.01
CA THR A 276 9.34 3.23 8.16
C THR A 276 8.95 1.86 8.70
N GLU A 277 7.79 1.75 9.35
CA GLU A 277 7.25 0.50 9.91
C GLU A 277 6.24 -0.20 8.99
N PHE A 278 6.10 0.27 7.76
CA PHE A 278 5.13 -0.28 6.82
C PHE A 278 5.47 -1.71 6.40
N SER A 279 4.46 -2.57 6.40
CA SER A 279 4.57 -3.95 5.96
C SER A 279 3.37 -4.35 5.10
N THR A 280 3.62 -5.04 3.99
CA THR A 280 2.59 -5.68 3.16
C THR A 280 2.33 -7.13 3.57
N ASN A 281 2.86 -7.58 4.69
CA ASN A 281 2.65 -8.95 5.15
C ASN A 281 1.19 -9.17 5.58
N CYS A 282 0.38 -9.58 4.66
CA CYS A 282 -1.05 -9.80 4.81
C CYS A 282 -1.40 -11.27 5.09
N GLY A 283 -0.50 -12.05 5.68
CA GLY A 283 -0.74 -13.47 6.00
C GLY A 283 -0.60 -14.41 4.80
N GLN A 284 -1.24 -15.57 4.84
CA GLN A 284 -1.02 -16.70 3.91
C GLN A 284 -1.56 -16.49 2.47
N PHE A 285 -2.21 -15.38 2.17
CA PHE A 285 -2.81 -15.16 0.86
C PHE A 285 -2.02 -14.15 0.05
N ASN A 286 -1.46 -14.62 -1.05
CA ASN A 286 -0.73 -13.84 -2.05
C ASN A 286 -1.68 -12.89 -2.76
N THR A 287 -1.77 -11.66 -2.32
CA THR A 287 -2.63 -10.72 -2.99
C THR A 287 -1.90 -9.50 -3.44
N GLU A 288 -2.18 -9.23 -4.66
CA GLU A 288 -1.72 -8.09 -5.40
C GLU A 288 -2.45 -6.85 -4.89
N GLN A 289 -1.73 -5.95 -4.22
CA GLN A 289 -2.29 -4.69 -3.73
C GLN A 289 -2.33 -3.60 -4.82
N LEU A 290 -1.61 -3.80 -5.92
CA LEU A 290 -1.54 -2.89 -7.07
C LEU A 290 -2.15 -3.51 -8.32
N PRO A 291 -2.52 -2.69 -9.32
CA PRO A 291 -2.84 -3.18 -10.66
C PRO A 291 -1.65 -3.91 -11.28
N ALA A 292 -1.90 -5.02 -12.00
CA ALA A 292 -0.86 -5.86 -12.61
C ALA A 292 0.06 -5.12 -13.61
N GLU A 293 -0.37 -3.98 -14.10
CA GLU A 293 0.32 -3.20 -15.15
C GLU A 293 1.08 -1.98 -14.58
N LEU A 294 1.02 -1.77 -13.27
CA LEU A 294 1.58 -0.57 -12.63
C LEU A 294 2.87 -0.90 -11.88
N THR A 295 3.99 -0.40 -12.39
CA THR A 295 5.26 -0.35 -11.63
C THR A 295 5.28 0.93 -10.80
N LEU A 296 5.26 0.80 -9.48
CA LEU A 296 5.16 1.92 -8.57
C LEU A 296 6.41 2.06 -7.71
N SER A 297 6.92 3.29 -7.60
CA SER A 297 7.95 3.63 -6.63
C SER A 297 7.34 3.97 -5.27
N LEU A 298 8.01 3.56 -4.18
CA LEU A 298 7.62 3.87 -2.81
C LEU A 298 8.46 5.00 -2.25
N TYR A 299 7.81 5.89 -1.52
CA TYR A 299 8.44 7.04 -0.87
C TYR A 299 8.32 6.86 0.65
N VAL A 300 9.42 6.51 1.30
CA VAL A 300 9.46 6.27 2.76
C VAL A 300 9.68 7.59 3.48
N ASP A 301 8.78 7.95 4.40
CA ASP A 301 8.92 9.13 5.26
C ASP A 301 9.85 8.83 6.44
N GLY A 302 11.10 8.59 6.13
CA GLY A 302 12.20 8.31 7.05
C GLY A 302 13.52 8.30 6.27
N THR A 303 14.63 8.51 6.97
CA THR A 303 15.97 8.65 6.36
C THR A 303 16.56 7.32 5.89
N ASP A 304 16.12 6.25 6.51
CA ASP A 304 16.44 4.84 6.22
C ASP A 304 15.32 3.95 6.78
N GLY A 305 15.43 2.66 6.64
CA GLY A 305 14.47 1.71 7.18
C GLY A 305 14.37 0.45 6.34
N THR A 306 13.82 -0.58 6.94
CA THR A 306 13.53 -1.85 6.25
C THR A 306 12.05 -1.90 5.94
N VAL A 307 11.68 -1.57 4.72
CA VAL A 307 10.31 -1.78 4.23
C VAL A 307 10.13 -3.27 3.95
N ASN A 308 9.18 -3.89 4.62
CA ASN A 308 8.92 -5.32 4.46
C ASN A 308 7.82 -5.55 3.42
N LEU A 309 8.23 -5.80 2.18
CA LEU A 309 7.33 -6.14 1.07
C LEU A 309 7.33 -7.67 0.88
N VAL A 310 6.52 -8.37 1.67
CA VAL A 310 6.42 -9.84 1.63
C VAL A 310 5.27 -10.29 0.73
N GLY A 311 5.45 -11.42 0.05
CA GLY A 311 4.45 -12.04 -0.83
C GLY A 311 4.59 -11.61 -2.30
N ASN A 312 3.62 -12.01 -3.14
CA ASN A 312 3.58 -11.66 -4.58
C ASN A 312 3.32 -10.16 -4.85
N ASN A 313 3.78 -9.29 -3.97
CA ASN A 313 3.79 -7.85 -4.22
C ASN A 313 4.89 -7.46 -5.23
N ALA A 314 5.09 -8.31 -6.25
CA ALA A 314 6.00 -8.07 -7.37
C ALA A 314 5.71 -6.74 -8.10
N LEU A 315 4.55 -6.16 -7.84
CA LEU A 315 4.10 -4.90 -8.44
C LEU A 315 4.72 -3.66 -7.81
N TRP A 316 5.29 -3.79 -6.60
CA TRP A 316 6.14 -2.76 -6.02
C TRP A 316 7.58 -2.88 -6.57
N THR A 317 7.70 -3.06 -7.90
CA THR A 317 8.98 -3.25 -8.56
C THR A 317 9.69 -1.94 -8.91
N GLY A 318 9.11 -0.81 -8.52
CA GLY A 318 9.73 0.51 -8.63
C GLY A 318 10.84 0.74 -7.60
N ASN A 319 11.42 1.91 -7.63
CA ASN A 319 12.44 2.30 -6.68
C ASN A 319 11.83 2.58 -5.30
N ILE A 320 12.60 2.34 -4.25
CA ILE A 320 12.30 2.81 -2.90
C ILE A 320 13.17 4.05 -2.65
N PHE A 321 12.50 5.16 -2.33
CA PHE A 321 13.17 6.42 -2.00
C PHE A 321 12.96 6.73 -0.53
N TYR A 322 14.02 7.11 0.16
CA TYR A 322 13.99 7.54 1.56
C TYR A 322 14.05 9.05 1.67
N LYS A 323 13.39 9.64 2.67
CA LYS A 323 13.35 11.08 2.87
C LYS A 323 14.75 11.65 3.10
N GLY A 324 15.09 12.72 2.40
CA GLY A 324 16.40 13.34 2.49
C GLY A 324 16.63 14.41 1.42
N ASN A 325 17.89 14.67 1.10
CA ASN A 325 18.23 15.57 0.02
C ASN A 325 17.88 14.92 -1.33
N SER A 326 16.87 15.46 -2.02
CA SER A 326 16.36 14.89 -3.28
C SER A 326 17.35 14.93 -4.44
N SER A 327 18.49 15.61 -4.33
CA SER A 327 19.59 15.54 -5.30
C SER A 327 20.47 14.29 -5.13
N GLU A 328 20.35 13.59 -4.02
CA GLU A 328 21.06 12.34 -3.73
C GLU A 328 20.28 11.13 -4.25
N CYS A 329 20.99 10.13 -4.77
CA CYS A 329 20.37 8.89 -5.26
C CYS A 329 19.59 8.16 -4.16
N GLY A 330 18.39 7.70 -4.52
CA GLY A 330 17.52 6.98 -3.59
C GLY A 330 16.87 7.86 -2.53
N LYS A 331 17.00 9.19 -2.66
CA LYS A 331 16.38 10.16 -1.76
C LYS A 331 15.25 10.91 -2.44
N TRP A 332 14.30 11.37 -1.63
CA TRP A 332 13.19 12.20 -2.04
C TRP A 332 12.91 13.31 -1.03
N ASN A 333 12.27 14.37 -1.50
CA ASN A 333 11.73 15.46 -0.67
C ASN A 333 10.62 16.18 -1.43
N TYR A 334 9.97 17.12 -0.79
CA TYR A 334 9.11 18.08 -1.47
C TYR A 334 9.93 19.27 -1.98
N ASN A 335 9.62 19.76 -3.19
CA ASN A 335 10.12 21.04 -3.67
C ASN A 335 9.34 22.21 -3.04
N ALA A 336 9.67 23.45 -3.44
CA ALA A 336 9.01 24.66 -2.94
C ALA A 336 7.50 24.71 -3.28
N ASP A 337 7.07 24.02 -4.33
CA ASP A 337 5.68 23.94 -4.78
C ASP A 337 4.90 22.79 -4.12
N GLY A 338 5.56 22.01 -3.23
CA GLY A 338 4.97 20.87 -2.54
C GLY A 338 4.86 19.61 -3.41
N GLU A 339 5.58 19.53 -4.51
CA GLU A 339 5.65 18.34 -5.36
C GLU A 339 6.78 17.40 -4.92
N ILE A 340 6.58 16.09 -5.11
CA ILE A 340 7.61 15.10 -4.84
C ILE A 340 8.71 15.18 -5.90
N VAL A 341 9.94 15.35 -5.44
CA VAL A 341 11.15 15.25 -6.25
C VAL A 341 12.07 14.18 -5.69
N SER A 342 12.66 13.37 -6.58
CA SER A 342 13.53 12.26 -6.21
C SER A 342 14.58 12.02 -7.29
N THR A 343 15.73 11.49 -6.88
CA THR A 343 16.80 11.09 -7.80
C THR A 343 16.96 9.57 -7.80
N SER A 344 16.69 8.97 -8.94
CA SER A 344 16.86 7.53 -9.16
C SER A 344 18.33 7.17 -9.33
N HIS A 345 18.64 5.90 -9.03
CA HIS A 345 19.96 5.34 -9.37
C HIS A 345 20.06 5.14 -10.88
N VAL A 346 21.22 5.51 -11.45
CA VAL A 346 21.59 5.18 -12.84
C VAL A 346 22.64 4.08 -12.78
N PHE A 347 22.23 2.85 -13.05
CA PHE A 347 23.13 1.70 -12.96
C PHE A 347 23.85 1.45 -14.28
N VAL A 348 25.18 1.38 -14.20
CA VAL A 348 26.06 0.94 -15.29
C VAL A 348 26.79 -0.29 -14.79
N ASN A 349 26.66 -1.41 -15.49
CA ASN A 349 27.19 -2.71 -15.07
C ASN A 349 26.81 -3.07 -13.62
N GLY A 350 25.57 -2.77 -13.23
CA GLY A 350 25.03 -3.06 -11.90
C GLY A 350 25.49 -2.14 -10.78
N LYS A 351 26.34 -1.14 -11.05
CA LYS A 351 26.80 -0.15 -10.08
C LYS A 351 26.25 1.25 -10.43
N CYS A 352 25.70 1.94 -9.46
CA CYS A 352 25.21 3.29 -9.70
C CYS A 352 26.39 4.24 -9.99
N SER A 353 26.32 4.94 -11.13
CA SER A 353 27.36 5.90 -11.55
C SER A 353 27.48 7.11 -10.61
N ASN A 354 26.42 7.45 -9.87
CA ASN A 354 26.38 8.65 -9.04
C ASN A 354 26.81 8.39 -7.58
N CYS A 355 26.35 7.28 -6.97
CA CYS A 355 26.58 7.01 -5.55
C CYS A 355 27.34 5.70 -5.27
N GLY A 356 27.62 4.91 -6.31
CA GLY A 356 28.43 3.69 -6.19
C GLY A 356 27.69 2.48 -5.61
N ILE A 357 26.41 2.58 -5.22
CA ILE A 357 25.64 1.44 -4.71
C ILE A 357 25.41 0.38 -5.79
N TYR A 358 25.31 -0.88 -5.39
CA TYR A 358 25.06 -1.99 -6.32
C TYR A 358 23.58 -2.36 -6.39
N ASN A 359 23.08 -2.59 -7.61
CA ASN A 359 21.82 -3.27 -7.85
C ASN A 359 22.10 -4.76 -8.06
N THR A 360 21.76 -5.58 -7.09
CA THR A 360 21.98 -7.04 -7.17
C THR A 360 20.94 -7.76 -8.02
N ALA A 361 19.88 -7.07 -8.47
CA ALA A 361 18.76 -7.66 -9.22
C ALA A 361 18.23 -8.96 -8.59
N GLY A 362 18.21 -9.02 -7.26
CA GLY A 362 17.76 -10.18 -6.49
C GLY A 362 18.80 -11.28 -6.29
N VAL A 363 20.03 -11.12 -6.77
CA VAL A 363 21.14 -12.05 -6.50
C VAL A 363 21.73 -11.79 -5.12
N ASN A 364 21.97 -12.84 -4.35
CA ASN A 364 22.52 -12.79 -3.01
C ASN A 364 24.03 -13.09 -3.03
N TYR A 365 24.80 -12.22 -2.37
CA TYR A 365 26.26 -12.32 -2.29
C TYR A 365 26.70 -12.50 -0.84
N ALA A 366 27.81 -13.21 -0.63
CA ALA A 366 28.51 -13.27 0.64
C ALA A 366 30.02 -13.06 0.43
N TYR A 367 30.69 -12.57 1.47
CA TYR A 367 32.13 -12.33 1.46
C TYR A 367 32.91 -13.55 1.99
N ASP A 368 33.87 -13.99 1.23
CA ASP A 368 34.85 -14.99 1.64
C ASP A 368 36.09 -14.27 2.15
N SER A 369 36.22 -14.16 3.45
CA SER A 369 37.36 -13.48 4.09
C SER A 369 38.70 -14.19 3.95
N ALA A 370 38.69 -15.48 3.69
CA ALA A 370 39.93 -16.26 3.52
C ALA A 370 40.56 -16.00 2.15
N ASN A 371 39.75 -15.80 1.12
CA ASN A 371 40.19 -15.54 -0.25
C ASN A 371 40.04 -14.07 -0.66
N GLU A 372 39.46 -13.23 0.20
CA GLU A 372 39.18 -11.81 -0.05
C GLU A 372 38.35 -11.56 -1.31
N VAL A 373 37.32 -12.35 -1.54
CA VAL A 373 36.40 -12.27 -2.69
C VAL A 373 34.96 -12.36 -2.27
N TYR A 374 34.06 -11.93 -3.15
CA TYR A 374 32.64 -12.25 -3.01
C TYR A 374 32.26 -13.50 -3.82
N TYR A 375 31.20 -14.14 -3.40
CA TYR A 375 30.60 -15.27 -4.09
C TYR A 375 29.09 -15.23 -4.03
N VAL A 376 28.44 -15.90 -4.98
CA VAL A 376 26.99 -15.99 -5.06
C VAL A 376 26.48 -17.10 -4.16
N THR A 377 25.50 -16.78 -3.31
CA THR A 377 24.85 -17.76 -2.41
C THR A 377 23.47 -18.20 -2.89
N GLY A 378 22.84 -17.44 -3.79
CA GLY A 378 21.49 -17.71 -4.29
C GLY A 378 20.86 -16.50 -4.95
N CYS A 379 19.55 -16.56 -5.17
CA CYS A 379 18.75 -15.43 -5.61
C CYS A 379 17.35 -15.46 -4.99
N ALA A 380 16.61 -14.34 -5.08
CA ALA A 380 15.20 -14.27 -4.71
C ALA A 380 14.37 -15.19 -5.62
N GLY A 381 13.32 -15.83 -5.06
CA GLY A 381 12.55 -16.87 -5.74
C GLY A 381 11.75 -16.40 -6.97
N ASN A 382 11.54 -15.10 -7.14
CA ASN A 382 10.79 -14.52 -8.26
C ASN A 382 11.68 -14.03 -9.42
N VAL A 383 13.00 -14.22 -9.34
CA VAL A 383 13.94 -13.81 -10.39
C VAL A 383 13.84 -14.74 -11.59
N THR A 384 13.60 -14.18 -12.77
CA THR A 384 13.53 -14.93 -14.04
C THR A 384 14.84 -14.85 -14.83
N GLU A 385 15.54 -13.72 -14.78
CA GLU A 385 16.86 -13.54 -15.38
C GLU A 385 17.87 -13.19 -14.29
N VAL A 386 18.90 -13.99 -14.15
CA VAL A 386 19.99 -13.82 -13.19
C VAL A 386 21.19 -13.20 -13.91
N VAL A 387 21.56 -11.98 -13.52
CA VAL A 387 22.80 -11.32 -13.99
C VAL A 387 23.71 -11.11 -12.78
N VAL A 388 24.77 -11.88 -12.72
CA VAL A 388 25.76 -11.81 -11.62
C VAL A 388 26.73 -10.65 -11.87
N LEU A 389 26.96 -9.85 -10.83
CA LEU A 389 27.92 -8.73 -10.87
C LEU A 389 29.36 -9.25 -10.93
N SER A 390 30.23 -8.55 -11.67
CA SER A 390 31.68 -8.90 -11.73
C SER A 390 32.45 -8.56 -10.45
N ALA A 391 31.98 -7.54 -9.73
CA ALA A 391 32.47 -7.12 -8.44
C ALA A 391 31.30 -6.64 -7.56
N TYR A 392 31.47 -6.70 -6.26
CA TYR A 392 30.44 -6.32 -5.30
C TYR A 392 31.04 -5.71 -4.03
N SER A 393 30.27 -4.90 -3.33
CA SER A 393 30.53 -4.43 -1.97
C SER A 393 29.18 -4.39 -1.22
N ASP A 394 29.17 -4.89 0.00
CA ASP A 394 28.03 -4.82 0.92
C ASP A 394 27.95 -3.49 1.70
N GLY A 395 28.86 -2.55 1.38
CA GLY A 395 28.98 -1.25 2.07
C GLY A 395 29.87 -1.29 3.32
N THR A 396 30.15 -2.47 3.87
CA THR A 396 31.05 -2.65 5.03
C THR A 396 32.43 -3.16 4.61
N THR A 397 32.46 -4.02 3.61
CA THR A 397 33.66 -4.55 2.99
C THR A 397 33.97 -3.81 1.68
N PRO A 398 35.23 -3.46 1.40
CA PRO A 398 35.62 -2.86 0.12
C PRO A 398 35.15 -3.69 -1.08
N GLU A 399 34.99 -3.02 -2.23
CA GLU A 399 34.68 -3.70 -3.49
C GLU A 399 35.72 -4.78 -3.81
N LYS A 400 35.24 -5.99 -4.04
CA LYS A 400 36.03 -7.15 -4.41
C LYS A 400 35.36 -7.91 -5.55
N PRO A 401 36.14 -8.68 -6.35
CA PRO A 401 35.56 -9.47 -7.44
C PRO A 401 34.62 -10.57 -6.91
N VAL A 402 33.61 -10.90 -7.72
CA VAL A 402 32.75 -12.07 -7.52
C VAL A 402 33.37 -13.22 -8.31
N THR A 403 33.85 -14.28 -7.65
CA THR A 403 34.72 -15.27 -8.30
C THR A 403 34.15 -16.69 -8.39
N TYR A 404 33.12 -17.01 -7.59
CA TYR A 404 32.47 -18.32 -7.68
C TYR A 404 31.01 -18.30 -7.30
N VAL A 405 30.28 -19.34 -7.71
CA VAL A 405 28.91 -19.59 -7.35
C VAL A 405 28.85 -20.81 -6.44
N LYS A 406 28.29 -20.65 -5.25
CA LYS A 406 28.25 -21.68 -4.21
C LYS A 406 27.36 -22.86 -4.61
N ASN A 407 27.60 -24.01 -3.98
CA ASN A 407 26.83 -25.22 -4.14
C ASN A 407 25.30 -24.91 -4.01
N SER A 408 24.54 -25.40 -4.99
CA SER A 408 23.08 -25.28 -5.03
C SER A 408 22.53 -23.86 -4.99
N ALA A 409 23.31 -22.83 -5.33
CA ALA A 409 22.92 -21.42 -5.19
C ALA A 409 21.61 -21.08 -5.91
N PHE A 410 21.33 -21.68 -7.06
CA PHE A 410 20.12 -21.48 -7.84
C PHE A 410 19.24 -22.72 -7.94
N ALA A 411 19.61 -23.80 -7.23
CA ALA A 411 18.91 -25.08 -7.33
C ALA A 411 17.44 -24.97 -6.95
N ASP A 412 16.63 -25.81 -7.60
CA ASP A 412 15.18 -25.95 -7.35
C ASP A 412 14.38 -24.67 -7.64
N ASN A 413 14.93 -23.72 -8.43
CA ASN A 413 14.25 -22.49 -8.84
C ASN A 413 13.65 -22.64 -10.25
N ALA A 414 12.35 -22.90 -10.31
CA ALA A 414 11.61 -23.06 -11.55
C ALA A 414 11.31 -21.74 -12.30
N ASN A 415 11.63 -20.56 -11.70
CA ASN A 415 11.35 -19.29 -12.35
C ASN A 415 12.51 -18.83 -13.25
N ILE A 416 13.74 -19.28 -12.98
CA ILE A 416 14.91 -18.85 -13.74
C ILE A 416 14.86 -19.40 -15.18
N THR A 417 14.95 -18.49 -16.15
CA THR A 417 15.02 -18.81 -17.58
C THR A 417 16.38 -18.50 -18.20
N LYS A 418 17.13 -17.54 -17.62
CA LYS A 418 18.40 -17.07 -18.13
C LYS A 418 19.38 -16.73 -17.01
N VAL A 419 20.64 -17.13 -17.18
CA VAL A 419 21.72 -16.80 -16.24
C VAL A 419 22.92 -16.25 -17.03
N ILE A 420 23.46 -15.12 -16.56
CA ILE A 420 24.67 -14.50 -17.08
C ILE A 420 25.68 -14.39 -15.94
N LEU A 421 26.77 -15.14 -16.03
CA LEU A 421 27.90 -15.08 -15.13
C LEU A 421 29.02 -14.25 -15.77
N PRO A 422 29.60 -13.27 -15.07
CA PRO A 422 30.71 -12.46 -15.60
C PRO A 422 32.01 -13.28 -15.72
N GLU A 423 32.97 -12.76 -16.46
CA GLU A 423 34.26 -13.38 -16.61
C GLU A 423 35.04 -13.50 -15.29
N SER A 424 34.70 -12.72 -14.27
CA SER A 424 35.30 -12.84 -12.93
C SER A 424 34.94 -14.16 -12.23
N VAL A 425 33.77 -14.74 -12.54
CA VAL A 425 33.37 -16.05 -11.99
C VAL A 425 34.14 -17.16 -12.68
N LYS A 426 35.03 -17.80 -11.93
CA LYS A 426 35.91 -18.85 -12.41
C LYS A 426 35.47 -20.26 -12.04
N GLN A 427 34.59 -20.38 -11.05
CA GLN A 427 34.20 -21.66 -10.47
C GLN A 427 32.72 -21.75 -10.23
N LEU A 428 32.13 -22.89 -10.56
CA LEU A 428 30.83 -23.35 -10.12
C LEU A 428 31.01 -24.50 -9.14
N ASP A 429 30.45 -24.37 -7.95
CA ASP A 429 30.36 -25.48 -7.01
C ASP A 429 29.31 -26.50 -7.50
N GLY A 430 29.11 -27.61 -6.81
CA GLY A 430 28.22 -28.67 -7.28
C GLY A 430 26.70 -28.25 -7.25
N GLY A 431 25.93 -28.72 -8.23
CA GLY A 431 24.47 -28.61 -8.25
C GLY A 431 23.90 -27.19 -8.39
N VAL A 432 24.68 -26.23 -8.91
CA VAL A 432 24.35 -24.80 -8.94
C VAL A 432 22.99 -24.53 -9.58
N PHE A 433 22.66 -25.18 -10.68
CA PHE A 433 21.39 -25.00 -11.42
C PHE A 433 20.48 -26.24 -11.34
N ARG A 434 20.73 -27.16 -10.44
CA ARG A 434 19.96 -28.39 -10.34
C ARG A 434 18.44 -28.08 -10.25
N ASN A 435 17.64 -28.79 -11.05
CA ASN A 435 16.17 -28.63 -11.12
C ASN A 435 15.67 -27.22 -11.49
N CYS A 436 16.47 -26.44 -12.19
CA CYS A 436 15.98 -25.22 -12.84
C CYS A 436 15.27 -25.60 -14.14
N GLU A 437 14.04 -26.13 -14.03
CA GLU A 437 13.31 -26.76 -15.14
C GLU A 437 13.03 -25.82 -16.32
N ASN A 438 12.92 -24.51 -16.05
CA ASN A 438 12.65 -23.50 -17.08
C ASN A 438 13.92 -22.79 -17.60
N LEU A 439 15.11 -23.16 -17.11
CA LEU A 439 16.36 -22.56 -17.56
C LEU A 439 16.66 -22.90 -19.01
N GLU A 440 16.75 -21.90 -19.88
CA GLU A 440 16.98 -22.06 -21.33
C GLU A 440 18.37 -21.60 -21.78
N TYR A 441 18.99 -20.68 -21.04
CA TYR A 441 20.21 -19.98 -21.43
C TYR A 441 21.16 -19.77 -20.26
N VAL A 442 22.44 -20.15 -20.42
CA VAL A 442 23.50 -19.84 -19.46
C VAL A 442 24.72 -19.30 -20.17
N SER A 443 25.20 -18.12 -19.74
CA SER A 443 26.49 -17.58 -20.13
C SER A 443 27.47 -17.68 -18.96
N MET A 444 28.61 -18.33 -19.16
CA MET A 444 29.64 -18.59 -18.13
C MET A 444 31.06 -18.45 -18.70
N LEU A 445 31.36 -17.27 -19.26
CA LEU A 445 32.59 -16.99 -19.97
C LEU A 445 33.87 -17.07 -19.10
N GLY A 446 33.73 -16.86 -17.80
CA GLY A 446 34.83 -16.97 -16.86
C GLY A 446 35.20 -18.39 -16.49
N VAL A 447 34.26 -19.32 -16.65
CA VAL A 447 34.46 -20.73 -16.23
C VAL A 447 35.19 -21.50 -17.30
N THR A 448 36.40 -21.95 -16.99
CA THR A 448 37.20 -22.78 -17.89
C THR A 448 37.03 -24.26 -17.59
N ASP A 449 36.80 -24.60 -16.34
CA ASP A 449 36.67 -25.98 -15.88
C ASP A 449 35.41 -26.12 -15.03
N MET A 450 34.59 -27.08 -15.33
CA MET A 450 33.50 -27.50 -14.45
C MET A 450 34.00 -28.70 -13.61
N ALA A 451 34.63 -28.36 -12.51
CA ALA A 451 35.06 -29.39 -11.56
C ALA A 451 33.87 -29.82 -10.70
N PHE A 452 33.67 -31.12 -10.52
CA PHE A 452 32.94 -31.62 -9.36
C PHE A 452 33.74 -31.22 -8.11
N LEU A 453 33.13 -30.42 -7.25
CA LEU A 453 33.70 -30.27 -5.91
C LEU A 453 33.65 -31.63 -5.22
N ASN A 454 34.84 -32.10 -4.96
CA ASN A 454 35.08 -33.20 -4.05
C ASN A 454 34.74 -32.71 -2.64
N LEU A 455 33.50 -32.90 -2.19
CA LEU A 455 33.14 -32.64 -0.80
C LEU A 455 34.00 -33.55 0.07
N SER A 456 35.04 -32.93 0.65
CA SER A 456 35.91 -33.54 1.66
C SER A 456 36.70 -34.82 1.24
N GLY A 457 37.60 -34.73 0.28
CA GLY A 457 38.63 -35.78 0.08
C GLY A 457 38.11 -37.20 -0.22
N LYS A 458 36.80 -37.34 -0.48
CA LYS A 458 36.20 -38.59 -0.92
C LYS A 458 36.14 -38.60 -2.45
N GLY A 459 36.67 -39.62 -3.05
CA GLY A 459 36.63 -39.79 -4.51
C GLY A 459 35.20 -39.68 -5.06
N ILE A 460 35.09 -39.26 -6.29
CA ILE A 460 33.91 -39.01 -7.08
C ILE A 460 32.88 -40.19 -7.07
N TYR A 461 33.21 -41.30 -6.47
CA TYR A 461 32.51 -42.58 -6.52
C TYR A 461 31.89 -43.03 -5.23
N ALA A 462 31.67 -42.15 -4.23
CA ALA A 462 31.17 -42.61 -2.93
C ALA A 462 29.75 -43.20 -2.98
N ASN A 463 28.87 -42.66 -3.78
CA ASN A 463 27.59 -43.30 -4.16
C ASN A 463 26.87 -42.51 -5.30
N ALA A 464 25.92 -43.15 -5.99
CA ALA A 464 25.21 -42.56 -7.10
C ALA A 464 24.39 -41.31 -6.72
N SER A 465 23.92 -41.19 -5.48
CA SER A 465 23.13 -40.06 -5.01
C SER A 465 23.95 -38.79 -4.82
N GLU A 466 25.25 -38.88 -4.43
CA GLU A 466 26.14 -37.72 -4.32
C GLU A 466 26.54 -37.18 -5.70
N VAL A 467 26.75 -38.06 -6.68
CA VAL A 467 26.99 -37.66 -8.08
C VAL A 467 25.82 -36.88 -8.66
N ILE A 468 24.59 -37.33 -8.37
CA ILE A 468 23.38 -36.69 -8.82
C ILE A 468 23.23 -35.31 -8.19
N THR A 469 23.47 -35.16 -6.90
CA THR A 469 23.29 -33.88 -6.21
C THR A 469 24.31 -32.81 -6.60
N ASN A 470 25.48 -33.21 -7.06
CA ASN A 470 26.55 -32.29 -7.46
C ASN A 470 26.55 -31.92 -8.95
N ASN A 471 25.67 -32.52 -9.74
CA ASN A 471 25.53 -32.18 -11.15
C ASN A 471 24.91 -30.79 -11.32
N ASN A 472 25.64 -29.89 -12.00
CA ASN A 472 25.21 -28.50 -12.12
C ASN A 472 23.94 -28.30 -12.93
N PHE A 473 23.64 -29.16 -13.90
CA PHE A 473 22.51 -29.00 -14.81
C PHE A 473 21.47 -30.14 -14.75
N LEU A 474 21.53 -30.96 -13.71
CA LEU A 474 20.53 -32.01 -13.52
C LEU A 474 19.13 -31.39 -13.43
N GLY A 475 18.18 -31.91 -14.20
CA GLY A 475 16.79 -31.43 -14.21
C GLY A 475 16.55 -30.11 -14.96
N CYS A 476 17.56 -29.52 -15.62
CA CYS A 476 17.40 -28.36 -16.48
C CYS A 476 16.82 -28.78 -17.86
N THR A 477 15.57 -29.22 -17.88
CA THR A 477 14.93 -29.89 -19.02
C THR A 477 14.75 -29.01 -20.27
N LYS A 478 14.75 -27.67 -20.09
CA LYS A 478 14.61 -26.69 -21.19
C LYS A 478 15.92 -26.04 -21.62
N LEU A 479 17.06 -26.42 -21.03
CA LEU A 479 18.35 -25.80 -21.38
C LEU A 479 18.69 -26.07 -22.85
N LYS A 480 18.93 -25.00 -23.61
CA LYS A 480 19.18 -25.02 -25.07
C LYS A 480 20.54 -24.45 -25.44
N ARG A 481 21.04 -23.46 -24.67
CA ARG A 481 22.22 -22.68 -25.05
C ARG A 481 23.19 -22.52 -23.87
N LEU A 482 24.43 -22.86 -24.14
CA LEU A 482 25.56 -22.59 -23.24
C LEU A 482 26.58 -21.72 -23.95
N ILE A 483 26.90 -20.55 -23.39
CA ILE A 483 27.97 -19.70 -23.86
C ILE A 483 29.18 -19.90 -22.94
N VAL A 484 30.29 -20.30 -23.53
CA VAL A 484 31.46 -20.76 -22.80
C VAL A 484 32.74 -20.08 -23.28
N ASN A 485 33.78 -20.17 -22.46
CA ASN A 485 35.12 -19.70 -22.77
C ASN A 485 35.74 -20.57 -23.90
N LYS A 486 36.64 -19.98 -24.68
CA LYS A 486 37.37 -20.70 -25.73
C LYS A 486 38.23 -21.88 -25.23
N ASN A 487 38.54 -21.92 -23.95
CA ASN A 487 39.30 -23.01 -23.31
C ASN A 487 38.41 -23.83 -22.35
N PHE A 488 37.09 -23.82 -22.58
CA PHE A 488 36.17 -24.53 -21.71
C PHE A 488 36.39 -26.04 -21.72
N ASN A 489 36.57 -26.62 -20.53
CA ASN A 489 36.75 -28.04 -20.33
C ASN A 489 35.66 -28.58 -19.39
N LEU A 490 34.78 -29.40 -19.92
CA LEU A 490 33.74 -30.07 -19.14
C LEU A 490 34.28 -31.13 -18.20
N PHE A 491 35.43 -31.73 -18.58
CA PHE A 491 36.08 -32.85 -17.87
C PHE A 491 37.51 -32.53 -17.51
N ARG A 492 37.73 -32.04 -16.31
CA ARG A 492 39.10 -31.75 -15.87
C ARG A 492 39.87 -33.02 -15.47
N ASP A 493 39.26 -33.85 -14.64
CA ASP A 493 40.03 -34.86 -13.89
C ASP A 493 39.50 -36.30 -13.99
N SER A 494 38.34 -36.56 -14.58
CA SER A 494 37.87 -37.94 -14.81
C SER A 494 36.82 -38.08 -15.88
N ALA A 495 36.81 -39.22 -16.53
CA ALA A 495 35.91 -39.59 -17.62
C ALA A 495 34.46 -39.80 -17.19
N ASP A 496 34.17 -39.74 -15.88
CA ASP A 496 32.90 -40.21 -15.33
C ASP A 496 32.04 -39.09 -14.74
N ALA A 497 32.50 -37.83 -14.80
CA ALA A 497 31.74 -36.71 -14.29
C ALA A 497 30.60 -36.31 -15.25
N GLN A 498 29.38 -36.62 -14.91
CA GLN A 498 28.19 -36.29 -15.71
C GLN A 498 27.59 -34.96 -15.23
N GLN A 499 27.77 -33.89 -16.02
CA GLN A 499 27.28 -32.57 -15.70
C GLN A 499 25.84 -32.31 -16.20
N PHE A 500 25.35 -33.18 -17.09
CA PHE A 500 24.08 -33.02 -17.80
C PHE A 500 23.25 -34.31 -17.73
N VAL A 501 23.05 -34.83 -16.54
CA VAL A 501 22.14 -35.96 -16.34
C VAL A 501 20.72 -35.45 -16.23
N GLY A 502 19.90 -35.74 -17.22
CA GLY A 502 18.49 -35.32 -17.25
C GLY A 502 17.90 -35.38 -18.66
N ASP A 503 16.71 -34.86 -18.82
CA ASP A 503 15.92 -34.96 -20.04
C ASP A 503 16.23 -33.86 -21.07
N ALA A 504 17.12 -32.90 -20.77
CA ALA A 504 17.55 -31.90 -21.73
C ALA A 504 18.29 -32.55 -22.89
N LYS A 505 17.84 -32.27 -24.10
CA LYS A 505 18.39 -32.87 -25.33
C LYS A 505 18.92 -31.77 -26.26
N CYS A 506 20.07 -32.01 -26.91
CA CYS A 506 20.63 -31.15 -27.93
C CYS A 506 20.90 -29.71 -27.49
N ILE A 507 21.81 -29.55 -26.53
CA ILE A 507 22.27 -28.24 -26.07
C ILE A 507 23.29 -27.69 -27.06
N ASP A 508 23.04 -26.51 -27.63
CA ASP A 508 23.97 -25.81 -28.49
C ASP A 508 25.05 -25.10 -27.70
N LEU A 509 26.29 -25.23 -28.13
CA LEU A 509 27.46 -24.64 -27.52
C LEU A 509 27.93 -23.41 -28.31
N TYR A 510 28.00 -22.27 -27.62
CA TYR A 510 28.45 -21.00 -28.17
C TYR A 510 29.83 -20.66 -27.57
N VAL A 511 30.87 -20.85 -28.34
CA VAL A 511 32.25 -20.70 -27.90
C VAL A 511 32.74 -19.26 -28.14
N MET A 512 33.22 -18.58 -27.11
CA MET A 512 33.77 -17.23 -27.21
C MET A 512 35.21 -17.25 -27.69
N GLY A 513 35.38 -17.46 -28.98
CA GLY A 513 36.67 -17.53 -29.69
C GLY A 513 36.47 -18.14 -31.06
N SER A 514 37.47 -17.96 -31.94
CA SER A 514 37.46 -18.60 -33.27
C SER A 514 37.68 -20.11 -33.13
N GLU A 515 37.28 -20.86 -34.15
CA GLU A 515 37.47 -22.32 -34.20
C GLU A 515 38.95 -22.72 -34.04
N THR A 516 39.86 -21.97 -34.65
CA THR A 516 41.28 -22.24 -34.62
C THR A 516 41.99 -21.90 -33.34
N GLU A 517 41.41 -20.99 -32.54
CA GLU A 517 41.95 -20.55 -31.23
C GLU A 517 41.32 -21.28 -30.07
N SER A 518 40.27 -22.05 -30.29
CA SER A 518 39.49 -22.66 -29.24
C SER A 518 39.97 -24.08 -28.93
N ASN A 519 40.11 -24.37 -27.64
CA ASN A 519 40.43 -25.70 -27.13
C ASN A 519 39.33 -26.18 -26.19
N VAL A 520 38.18 -26.46 -26.76
CA VAL A 520 36.97 -26.84 -26.00
C VAL A 520 36.90 -28.38 -25.93
N ARG A 521 36.78 -28.91 -24.70
CA ARG A 521 36.59 -30.34 -24.44
C ARG A 521 35.23 -30.61 -23.81
N VAL A 522 34.33 -31.16 -24.62
CA VAL A 522 32.94 -31.48 -24.21
C VAL A 522 32.63 -32.97 -24.37
N THR A 523 33.54 -33.75 -24.91
CA THR A 523 33.39 -35.20 -25.13
C THR A 523 34.46 -35.95 -24.32
N GLY A 524 34.06 -36.51 -23.19
CA GLY A 524 34.90 -37.47 -22.45
C GLY A 524 34.74 -38.88 -23.00
N GLY A 525 35.77 -39.73 -22.81
CA GLY A 525 35.88 -41.07 -23.39
C GLY A 525 34.81 -42.08 -22.98
N ASN A 526 33.90 -41.79 -22.06
CA ASN A 526 32.82 -42.67 -21.61
C ASN A 526 31.40 -42.09 -21.78
N GLY A 527 31.15 -41.50 -22.86
CA GLY A 527 29.90 -41.56 -23.62
C GLY A 527 28.58 -40.98 -23.05
N ASN A 528 28.50 -40.52 -21.83
CA ASN A 528 27.18 -40.12 -21.25
C ASN A 528 26.84 -38.61 -21.29
N ASN A 529 27.63 -37.81 -21.98
CA ASN A 529 27.25 -36.40 -22.23
C ASN A 529 26.59 -36.21 -23.60
N GLY A 530 25.71 -37.13 -24.00
CA GLY A 530 24.91 -37.00 -25.19
C GLY A 530 24.01 -35.77 -25.24
N LEU A 531 23.96 -35.02 -24.15
CA LEU A 531 23.20 -33.75 -24.06
C LEU A 531 23.88 -32.58 -24.73
N LEU A 532 25.21 -32.63 -24.97
CA LEU A 532 25.96 -31.67 -25.78
C LEU A 532 26.01 -32.12 -27.25
N SER A 533 25.00 -32.82 -27.73
CA SER A 533 24.87 -33.25 -29.13
C SER A 533 24.30 -32.18 -30.06
N GLY A 534 24.05 -30.96 -29.53
CA GLY A 534 23.69 -29.80 -30.31
C GLY A 534 24.85 -29.31 -31.19
N LYS A 535 24.66 -28.17 -31.79
CA LYS A 535 25.69 -27.55 -32.63
C LYS A 535 26.69 -26.78 -31.79
N THR A 536 27.95 -26.75 -32.27
CA THR A 536 28.98 -25.85 -31.75
C THR A 536 29.14 -24.69 -32.69
N TYR A 537 29.03 -23.47 -32.18
CA TYR A 537 29.21 -22.23 -32.90
C TYR A 537 30.40 -21.47 -32.30
N TYR A 538 31.22 -20.85 -33.17
CA TYR A 538 32.36 -20.06 -32.77
C TYR A 538 32.10 -18.58 -32.96
N TYR A 539 32.60 -17.72 -32.08
CA TYR A 539 32.36 -16.28 -32.13
C TYR A 539 32.94 -15.66 -33.42
N SER A 540 32.20 -14.78 -34.05
CA SER A 540 32.66 -13.98 -35.20
C SER A 540 31.89 -12.67 -35.26
N GLU A 541 32.59 -11.56 -35.43
CA GLU A 541 31.98 -10.24 -35.67
C GLU A 541 31.38 -10.08 -37.08
N THR A 542 31.72 -10.98 -37.98
CA THR A 542 31.23 -10.98 -39.35
C THR A 542 30.44 -12.24 -39.63
N ALA A 543 29.41 -12.11 -40.50
CA ALA A 543 28.54 -13.21 -40.88
C ALA A 543 29.36 -14.36 -41.49
N LYS A 544 29.30 -15.54 -40.86
CA LYS A 544 30.00 -16.76 -41.28
C LYS A 544 29.23 -17.99 -40.84
N ALA A 545 29.02 -18.92 -41.69
CA ALA A 545 28.36 -20.19 -41.40
C ALA A 545 29.09 -20.94 -40.25
N GLY A 546 28.34 -21.44 -39.27
CA GLY A 546 28.90 -22.11 -38.10
C GLY A 546 29.43 -21.15 -37.02
N CYS A 547 29.24 -19.86 -37.21
CA CYS A 547 29.58 -18.82 -36.23
C CYS A 547 28.35 -18.19 -35.58
N TRP A 548 28.62 -17.46 -34.51
CA TRP A 548 27.61 -16.72 -33.76
C TRP A 548 28.10 -15.31 -33.40
N HIS A 549 27.16 -14.43 -33.09
CA HIS A 549 27.42 -13.08 -32.58
C HIS A 549 26.38 -12.69 -31.52
N TYR A 550 26.57 -11.56 -30.89
CA TYR A 550 25.53 -10.94 -30.08
C TYR A 550 24.64 -10.07 -30.99
N ASP A 551 23.31 -10.24 -30.90
CA ASP A 551 22.34 -9.32 -31.50
C ASP A 551 22.30 -7.96 -30.79
N ASP A 552 21.51 -7.01 -31.30
CA ASP A 552 21.35 -5.67 -30.73
C ASP A 552 20.79 -5.69 -29.29
N ASN A 553 20.19 -6.78 -28.86
CA ASN A 553 19.66 -7.00 -27.52
C ASN A 553 20.66 -7.76 -26.60
N GLY A 554 21.86 -8.07 -27.09
CA GLY A 554 22.88 -8.81 -26.35
C GLY A 554 22.62 -10.31 -26.24
N ASN A 555 21.75 -10.89 -27.08
CA ASN A 555 21.54 -12.33 -27.12
C ASN A 555 22.51 -13.00 -28.09
N ALA A 556 23.01 -14.17 -27.70
CA ALA A 556 23.82 -14.98 -28.60
C ALA A 556 22.95 -15.64 -29.69
N VAL A 557 23.21 -15.31 -30.95
CA VAL A 557 22.47 -15.81 -32.10
C VAL A 557 23.42 -16.32 -33.17
N PRO A 558 23.10 -17.41 -33.90
CA PRO A 558 23.87 -17.85 -35.05
C PRO A 558 23.80 -16.85 -36.20
N TRP A 559 24.89 -16.76 -36.97
CA TRP A 559 24.89 -16.06 -38.24
C TRP A 559 24.07 -16.77 -39.30
#